data_b09a81c237325eca844199520509610e
#
_entry.id   b09a81c237325eca844199520509610e
#
_cell.length_a   1.000
_cell.length_b   1.000
_cell.length_c   1.000
_cell.angle_alpha   90.00
_cell.angle_beta   90.00
_cell.angle_gamma   90.00
#
_symmetry.space_group_name_H-M   'P 1'
#
loop_
_entity.id
_entity.type
_entity.pdbx_description
1 polymer ?
#
loop_
_entity_poly.entity_id
_entity_poly.type
_entity_poly.pdbx_seq_one_letter_code
_entity_poly.pdbx_strand_id
1 'polypeptide(L)'
;MPHINELPLLDRPVVTTDNLIIEGTEGTRRIAATEFKGEPGTNGNDGHDGHDGEKGGQGDQGLTGQTGSDTRARESTYFTTEPILGNCIRIGTISMANTFELLQVVLSSPGRLRLYSTIDAQMADILRPVNQIPVSGSGLIVDINNPINNVQNLDPHALGSNMDTPPTENIYYSITNNGSTIAITVTLIFLRKES
;
A
#
# COMPACT_ATOMS: atom_id res chain seq x y z
N MET A 1 -3.47 12.43 26.43
CA MET A 1 -2.31 12.67 25.53
C MET A 1 -2.78 12.37 24.12
N PRO A 2 -2.44 13.19 23.13
CA PRO A 2 -2.77 12.86 21.75
C PRO A 2 -2.11 11.54 21.37
N HIS A 3 -2.82 10.71 20.58
CA HIS A 3 -2.25 9.48 20.02
C HIS A 3 -1.20 9.84 18.96
N ILE A 4 -0.26 8.92 18.68
CA ILE A 4 0.83 9.15 17.73
C ILE A 4 0.31 9.54 16.33
N ASN A 5 -0.88 9.05 15.95
CA ASN A 5 -1.53 9.35 14.67
C ASN A 5 -2.05 10.80 14.56
N GLU A 6 -2.09 11.53 15.68
CA GLU A 6 -2.55 12.94 15.73
C GLU A 6 -1.38 13.93 15.70
N LEU A 7 -0.15 13.41 15.68
CA LEU A 7 1.05 14.24 15.61
C LEU A 7 1.35 14.59 14.14
N PRO A 8 1.76 15.84 13.86
CA PRO A 8 2.17 16.22 12.52
C PRO A 8 3.39 15.40 12.08
N LEU A 9 3.36 14.95 10.82
CA LEU A 9 4.49 14.27 10.22
C LEU A 9 5.70 15.21 10.11
N LEU A 10 6.89 14.65 10.31
CA LEU A 10 8.12 15.40 10.11
C LEU A 10 8.34 15.56 8.59
N ASP A 11 8.32 16.80 8.10
CA ASP A 11 8.48 17.15 6.68
C ASP A 11 9.95 17.42 6.28
N ARG A 12 10.89 17.15 7.16
CA ARG A 12 12.33 17.32 6.99
C ARG A 12 13.11 16.09 7.45
N PRO A 13 14.36 15.91 7.02
CA PRO A 13 15.21 14.82 7.51
C PRO A 13 15.38 14.88 9.05
N VAL A 14 15.34 13.71 9.68
CA VAL A 14 15.60 13.56 11.12
C VAL A 14 17.05 13.94 11.43
N VAL A 15 17.24 14.83 12.39
CA VAL A 15 18.56 15.25 12.87
C VAL A 15 18.80 14.77 14.30
N THR A 16 20.05 14.76 14.73
CA THR A 16 20.45 14.21 16.04
C THR A 16 19.78 14.88 17.25
N THR A 17 19.25 16.08 17.08
CA THR A 17 18.51 16.82 18.13
C THR A 17 17.03 16.49 18.18
N ASP A 18 16.51 15.74 17.23
CA ASP A 18 15.10 15.37 17.23
C ASP A 18 14.81 14.29 18.27
N ASN A 19 13.59 14.35 18.82
CA ASN A 19 13.06 13.31 19.68
C ASN A 19 12.02 12.51 18.89
N LEU A 20 12.19 11.20 18.84
CA LEU A 20 11.24 10.27 18.24
C LEU A 20 10.28 9.76 19.31
N ILE A 21 9.02 9.61 18.93
CA ILE A 21 7.99 9.03 19.78
C ILE A 21 7.72 7.61 19.27
N ILE A 22 7.88 6.64 20.15
CA ILE A 22 7.61 5.24 19.86
C ILE A 22 6.45 4.77 20.73
N GLU A 23 5.45 4.20 20.10
CA GLU A 23 4.32 3.58 20.78
C GLU A 23 4.53 2.06 20.78
N GLY A 24 4.55 1.47 21.97
CA GLY A 24 4.69 0.03 22.16
C GLY A 24 3.61 -0.50 23.10
N THR A 25 3.61 -1.81 23.33
CA THR A 25 2.64 -2.49 24.20
C THR A 25 2.65 -1.99 25.66
N GLU A 26 3.72 -1.35 26.08
CA GLU A 26 3.90 -0.79 27.44
C GLU A 26 3.64 0.72 27.51
N GLY A 27 3.22 1.35 26.40
CA GLY A 27 2.89 2.76 26.32
C GLY A 27 3.80 3.56 25.37
N THR A 28 3.55 4.87 25.33
CA THR A 28 4.29 5.81 24.47
C THR A 28 5.57 6.25 25.12
N ARG A 29 6.70 6.16 24.40
CA ARG A 29 8.03 6.52 24.89
C ARG A 29 8.70 7.53 23.97
N ARG A 30 9.37 8.52 24.56
CA ARG A 30 10.17 9.48 23.82
C ARG A 30 11.63 9.02 23.83
N ILE A 31 12.24 8.94 22.66
CA ILE A 31 13.63 8.52 22.48
C ILE A 31 14.34 9.59 21.66
N ALA A 32 15.53 10.03 22.12
CA ALA A 32 16.33 10.96 21.36
C ALA A 32 16.88 10.30 20.09
N ALA A 33 16.92 11.02 18.98
CA ALA A 33 17.44 10.50 17.71
C ALA A 33 18.90 10.01 17.83
N THR A 34 19.67 10.54 18.78
CA THR A 34 21.03 10.09 19.08
C THR A 34 21.13 8.66 19.62
N GLU A 35 20.06 8.13 20.19
CA GLU A 35 20.04 6.76 20.75
C GLU A 35 19.97 5.69 19.65
N PHE A 36 19.66 6.07 18.41
CA PHE A 36 19.68 5.19 17.23
C PHE A 36 21.04 5.15 16.53
N LYS A 37 22.04 5.89 17.00
CA LYS A 37 23.41 5.72 16.53
C LYS A 37 23.95 4.40 17.07
N GLY A 38 24.27 3.48 16.19
CA GLY A 38 25.08 2.33 16.55
C GLY A 38 26.40 2.81 17.16
N GLU A 39 26.89 2.07 18.14
CA GLU A 39 28.21 2.36 18.72
C GLU A 39 29.27 2.36 17.62
N PRO A 40 30.21 3.30 17.65
CA PRO A 40 31.38 3.26 16.77
C PRO A 40 32.06 1.90 16.93
N GLY A 41 32.37 1.25 15.82
CA GLY A 41 33.13 0.01 15.86
C GLY A 41 34.46 0.24 16.61
N THR A 42 34.86 -0.73 17.43
CA THR A 42 36.15 -0.73 18.12
C THR A 42 37.27 -0.70 17.10
N ASN A 43 38.25 0.16 17.30
CA ASN A 43 39.45 0.16 16.46
C ASN A 43 40.05 -1.26 16.45
N GLY A 44 40.31 -1.76 15.25
CA GLY A 44 41.03 -3.01 15.09
C GLY A 44 42.44 -2.88 15.68
N ASN A 45 42.93 -3.99 16.23
CA ASN A 45 44.30 -4.07 16.71
C ASN A 45 45.29 -3.82 15.56
N ASP A 46 46.34 -3.10 15.83
CA ASP A 46 47.45 -2.94 14.88
C ASP A 46 47.97 -4.32 14.49
N GLY A 47 47.94 -4.59 13.21
CA GLY A 47 48.52 -5.83 12.66
C GLY A 47 50.05 -5.79 12.76
N HIS A 48 50.65 -6.94 13.05
CA HIS A 48 52.09 -7.09 12.98
C HIS A 48 52.60 -6.82 11.55
N ASP A 49 53.72 -6.14 11.45
CA ASP A 49 54.44 -5.92 10.18
C ASP A 49 54.65 -7.27 9.51
N GLY A 50 53.96 -7.51 8.42
CA GLY A 50 54.18 -8.66 7.55
C GLY A 50 55.34 -8.36 6.60
N HIS A 51 56.12 -9.38 6.28
CA HIS A 51 57.09 -9.31 5.20
C HIS A 51 56.40 -8.80 3.91
N ASP A 52 57.10 -7.89 3.23
CA ASP A 52 56.68 -7.40 1.91
C ASP A 52 56.50 -8.61 0.98
N GLY A 53 55.29 -9.02 0.79
CA GLY A 53 54.91 -9.95 -0.27
C GLY A 53 54.94 -9.26 -1.62
N GLU A 54 55.29 -9.99 -2.66
CA GLU A 54 55.18 -9.50 -4.02
C GLU A 54 53.76 -8.87 -4.23
N LYS A 55 53.74 -7.66 -4.83
CA LYS A 55 52.51 -6.94 -5.14
C LYS A 55 51.62 -7.85 -5.98
N GLY A 56 50.60 -8.41 -5.38
CA GLY A 56 49.58 -9.17 -6.10
C GLY A 56 48.98 -8.35 -7.24
N GLY A 57 48.74 -9.00 -8.37
CA GLY A 57 48.04 -8.37 -9.46
C GLY A 57 46.72 -7.74 -8.98
N GLN A 58 46.40 -6.59 -9.57
CA GLN A 58 45.12 -5.94 -9.28
C GLN A 58 43.99 -6.92 -9.57
N GLY A 59 43.21 -7.23 -8.57
CA GLY A 59 42.04 -8.11 -8.75
C GLY A 59 41.09 -7.51 -9.79
N ASP A 60 40.46 -8.38 -10.55
CA ASP A 60 39.45 -7.99 -11.53
C ASP A 60 38.39 -7.14 -10.84
N GLN A 61 37.99 -6.05 -11.51
CA GLN A 61 36.91 -5.20 -11.03
C GLN A 61 35.66 -6.07 -10.89
N GLY A 62 35.10 -6.14 -9.68
CA GLY A 62 33.85 -6.87 -9.43
C GLY A 62 32.79 -6.44 -10.44
N LEU A 63 32.06 -7.43 -10.96
CA LEU A 63 30.94 -7.16 -11.84
C LEU A 63 30.03 -6.12 -11.19
N THR A 64 29.67 -5.09 -11.96
CA THR A 64 28.70 -4.09 -11.53
C THR A 64 27.44 -4.84 -11.11
N GLY A 65 27.03 -4.69 -9.85
CA GLY A 65 25.80 -5.30 -9.36
C GLY A 65 24.68 -4.97 -10.33
N GLN A 66 23.87 -5.97 -10.65
CA GLN A 66 22.68 -5.76 -11.48
C GLN A 66 21.89 -4.60 -10.86
N THR A 67 21.66 -3.55 -11.65
CA THR A 67 20.76 -2.48 -11.25
C THR A 67 19.43 -3.13 -10.91
N GLY A 68 19.02 -3.05 -9.66
CA GLY A 68 17.72 -3.59 -9.26
C GLY A 68 16.68 -2.98 -10.20
N SER A 69 16.00 -3.81 -10.97
CA SER A 69 14.90 -3.39 -11.83
C SER A 69 13.67 -3.11 -10.96
N ASP A 70 13.79 -2.20 -10.02
CA ASP A 70 12.68 -1.80 -9.16
C ASP A 70 11.97 -0.55 -9.74
N THR A 71 11.88 -0.49 -11.06
CA THR A 71 10.90 0.35 -11.71
C THR A 71 9.56 -0.39 -11.63
N ARG A 72 8.95 -0.34 -10.47
CA ARG A 72 7.54 -0.75 -10.31
C ARG A 72 6.71 0.14 -11.22
N ALA A 73 6.45 -0.36 -12.43
CA ALA A 73 5.62 0.34 -13.39
C ALA A 73 4.22 0.47 -12.81
N ARG A 74 3.62 1.65 -12.94
CA ARG A 74 2.20 1.82 -12.66
C ARG A 74 1.41 1.03 -13.69
N GLU A 75 0.55 0.16 -13.22
CA GLU A 75 -0.39 -0.58 -14.04
C GLU A 75 -1.79 0.03 -13.91
N SER A 76 -2.62 -0.21 -14.91
CA SER A 76 -4.02 0.18 -14.86
C SER A 76 -4.91 -0.93 -15.40
N THR A 77 -6.03 -1.13 -14.75
CA THR A 77 -7.10 -2.01 -15.21
C THR A 77 -8.43 -1.29 -15.10
N TYR A 78 -9.43 -1.73 -15.86
CA TYR A 78 -10.76 -1.13 -15.80
C TYR A 78 -11.84 -2.16 -16.07
N PHE A 79 -13.05 -1.84 -15.65
CA PHE A 79 -14.27 -2.53 -16.03
C PHE A 79 -15.40 -1.52 -16.22
N THR A 80 -16.39 -1.91 -17.01
CA THR A 80 -17.62 -1.14 -17.20
C THR A 80 -18.80 -2.04 -16.85
N THR A 81 -19.70 -1.54 -16.04
CA THR A 81 -20.92 -2.27 -15.66
C THR A 81 -21.98 -2.16 -16.74
N GLU A 82 -22.92 -3.10 -16.78
CA GLU A 82 -24.23 -2.83 -17.37
C GLU A 82 -24.88 -1.63 -16.65
N PRO A 83 -25.87 -0.97 -17.27
CA PRO A 83 -26.58 0.12 -16.62
C PRO A 83 -27.12 -0.30 -15.23
N ILE A 84 -26.77 0.45 -14.20
CA ILE A 84 -27.21 0.24 -12.82
C ILE A 84 -28.26 1.28 -12.49
N LEU A 85 -29.40 0.85 -12.00
CA LEU A 85 -30.44 1.74 -11.48
C LEU A 85 -29.88 2.55 -10.29
N GLY A 86 -30.43 3.75 -10.09
CA GLY A 86 -30.04 4.57 -8.93
C GLY A 86 -30.20 3.83 -7.61
N ASN A 87 -29.23 3.95 -6.72
CA ASN A 87 -29.14 3.26 -5.43
C ASN A 87 -29.07 1.72 -5.49
N CYS A 88 -28.90 1.14 -6.69
CA CYS A 88 -28.68 -0.29 -6.84
C CYS A 88 -27.20 -0.63 -6.86
N ILE A 89 -26.90 -1.90 -6.54
CA ILE A 89 -25.54 -2.44 -6.42
C ILE A 89 -25.30 -3.43 -7.56
N ARG A 90 -24.08 -3.43 -8.10
CA ARG A 90 -23.52 -4.50 -8.91
C ARG A 90 -22.28 -5.06 -8.23
N ILE A 91 -22.09 -6.36 -8.36
CA ILE A 91 -20.91 -7.08 -7.86
C ILE A 91 -20.23 -7.78 -9.05
N GLY A 92 -18.95 -8.06 -8.86
CA GLY A 92 -18.16 -8.80 -9.85
C GLY A 92 -16.73 -8.98 -9.39
N THR A 93 -15.92 -9.39 -10.35
CA THR A 93 -14.48 -9.58 -10.18
C THR A 93 -13.72 -8.77 -11.23
N ILE A 94 -12.49 -8.37 -10.89
CA ILE A 94 -11.56 -7.72 -11.80
C ILE A 94 -10.19 -8.35 -11.62
N SER A 95 -9.50 -8.66 -12.71
CA SER A 95 -8.13 -9.14 -12.66
C SER A 95 -7.18 -7.98 -12.44
N MET A 96 -6.31 -8.08 -11.43
CA MET A 96 -5.30 -7.09 -11.07
C MET A 96 -3.95 -7.77 -10.82
N ALA A 97 -3.70 -8.17 -9.58
CA ALA A 97 -2.51 -8.83 -9.07
C ALA A 97 -2.85 -9.52 -7.76
N ASN A 98 -2.11 -10.59 -7.40
CA ASN A 98 -2.31 -11.25 -6.10
C ASN A 98 -2.04 -10.29 -4.93
N THR A 99 -1.04 -9.43 -5.08
CA THR A 99 -0.72 -8.37 -4.11
C THR A 99 -0.42 -7.07 -4.85
N PHE A 100 -1.01 -6.00 -4.41
CA PHE A 100 -0.88 -4.69 -5.07
C PHE A 100 -0.98 -3.53 -4.09
N GLU A 101 -0.55 -2.37 -4.54
CA GLU A 101 -0.75 -1.09 -3.88
C GLU A 101 -1.62 -0.21 -4.79
N LEU A 102 -2.85 0.03 -4.38
CA LEU A 102 -3.80 0.86 -5.11
C LEU A 102 -3.49 2.33 -4.88
N LEU A 103 -3.25 3.06 -5.97
CA LEU A 103 -2.84 4.47 -5.95
C LEU A 103 -4.02 5.40 -6.21
N GLN A 104 -4.89 5.00 -7.14
CA GLN A 104 -5.94 5.88 -7.65
C GLN A 104 -7.13 5.09 -8.14
N VAL A 105 -8.30 5.66 -7.94
CA VAL A 105 -9.58 5.16 -8.48
C VAL A 105 -10.24 6.28 -9.29
N VAL A 106 -10.74 5.92 -10.46
CA VAL A 106 -11.53 6.84 -11.30
C VAL A 106 -12.90 6.23 -11.54
N LEU A 107 -13.95 6.97 -11.23
CA LEU A 107 -15.34 6.61 -11.52
C LEU A 107 -15.90 7.53 -12.61
N SER A 108 -16.52 6.97 -13.62
CA SER A 108 -17.19 7.75 -14.70
C SER A 108 -18.50 8.40 -14.26
N SER A 109 -19.03 8.04 -13.09
CA SER A 109 -20.29 8.55 -12.52
C SER A 109 -20.26 8.49 -11.00
N PRO A 110 -21.12 9.28 -10.31
CA PRO A 110 -21.26 9.19 -8.85
C PRO A 110 -21.56 7.77 -8.40
N GLY A 111 -20.77 7.26 -7.46
CA GLY A 111 -20.90 5.88 -7.01
C GLY A 111 -20.07 5.58 -5.77
N ARG A 112 -20.34 4.43 -5.17
CA ARG A 112 -19.54 3.87 -4.08
C ARG A 112 -18.88 2.59 -4.55
N LEU A 113 -17.56 2.59 -4.64
CA LEU A 113 -16.75 1.40 -4.94
C LEU A 113 -16.21 0.78 -3.66
N ARG A 114 -16.34 -0.54 -3.54
CA ARG A 114 -15.68 -1.34 -2.51
C ARG A 114 -14.92 -2.47 -3.17
N LEU A 115 -13.68 -2.73 -2.73
CA LEU A 115 -12.85 -3.85 -3.18
C LEU A 115 -12.62 -4.80 -2.01
N TYR A 116 -12.57 -6.11 -2.30
CA TYR A 116 -12.48 -7.16 -1.31
C TYR A 116 -11.46 -8.23 -1.70
N SER A 117 -10.81 -8.81 -0.70
CA SER A 117 -9.80 -9.86 -0.87
C SER A 117 -10.37 -11.23 -1.20
N THR A 118 -11.67 -11.48 -0.89
CA THR A 118 -12.36 -12.75 -1.14
C THR A 118 -13.82 -12.52 -1.52
N ILE A 119 -14.45 -13.52 -2.13
CA ILE A 119 -15.88 -13.49 -2.44
C ILE A 119 -16.72 -13.48 -1.15
N ASP A 120 -16.30 -14.18 -0.11
CA ASP A 120 -17.01 -14.24 1.17
C ASP A 120 -17.03 -12.86 1.86
N ALA A 121 -15.91 -12.15 1.80
CA ALA A 121 -15.81 -10.77 2.28
C ALA A 121 -16.78 -9.83 1.54
N GLN A 122 -16.85 -9.95 0.21
CA GLN A 122 -17.79 -9.20 -0.62
C GLN A 122 -19.24 -9.48 -0.21
N MET A 123 -19.62 -10.76 -0.12
CA MET A 123 -20.99 -11.16 0.19
C MET A 123 -21.42 -10.76 1.60
N ALA A 124 -20.52 -10.82 2.57
CA ALA A 124 -20.79 -10.41 3.95
C ALA A 124 -21.01 -8.88 4.10
N ASP A 125 -20.38 -8.08 3.23
CA ASP A 125 -20.38 -6.62 3.33
C ASP A 125 -21.30 -5.91 2.33
N ILE A 126 -21.91 -6.63 1.39
CA ILE A 126 -22.63 -6.05 0.25
C ILE A 126 -23.76 -5.07 0.66
N LEU A 127 -24.44 -5.35 1.76
CA LEU A 127 -25.57 -4.54 2.24
C LEU A 127 -25.16 -3.50 3.28
N ARG A 128 -23.87 -3.36 3.60
CA ARG A 128 -23.41 -2.41 4.61
C ARG A 128 -23.70 -0.96 4.19
N PRO A 129 -24.44 -0.18 5.02
CA PRO A 129 -24.68 1.25 4.76
C PRO A 129 -23.39 2.08 4.68
N VAL A 130 -23.44 3.25 4.04
CA VAL A 130 -22.30 4.17 3.88
C VAL A 130 -21.77 4.66 5.24
N ASN A 131 -22.65 4.87 6.19
CA ASN A 131 -22.33 5.40 7.52
C ASN A 131 -21.95 4.32 8.56
N GLN A 132 -21.88 3.06 8.16
CA GLN A 132 -21.49 1.97 9.04
C GLN A 132 -20.01 1.61 8.81
N ILE A 133 -19.25 1.55 9.91
CA ILE A 133 -17.84 1.13 9.91
C ILE A 133 -17.75 -0.35 9.53
N PRO A 134 -16.84 -0.75 8.63
CA PRO A 134 -16.61 -2.16 8.31
C PRO A 134 -16.11 -2.93 9.53
N VAL A 135 -16.47 -4.21 9.60
CA VAL A 135 -15.93 -5.10 10.65
C VAL A 135 -14.43 -5.28 10.43
N SER A 136 -13.63 -5.16 11.49
CA SER A 136 -12.18 -5.40 11.43
C SER A 136 -11.91 -6.81 10.92
N GLY A 137 -10.96 -6.95 9.99
CA GLY A 137 -10.62 -8.24 9.38
C GLY A 137 -11.66 -8.75 8.38
N SER A 138 -12.60 -7.91 7.95
CA SER A 138 -13.67 -8.30 6.99
C SER A 138 -13.18 -8.59 5.57
N GLY A 139 -11.88 -8.46 5.28
CA GLY A 139 -11.34 -8.60 3.93
C GLY A 139 -11.67 -7.43 2.99
N LEU A 140 -12.22 -6.34 3.50
CA LEU A 140 -12.40 -5.10 2.76
C LEU A 140 -11.04 -4.43 2.54
N ILE A 141 -10.70 -4.17 1.29
CA ILE A 141 -9.44 -3.49 0.89
C ILE A 141 -9.64 -1.98 0.88
N VAL A 142 -10.71 -1.52 0.23
CA VAL A 142 -11.02 -0.09 0.10
C VAL A 142 -12.53 0.12 0.02
N ASP A 143 -12.99 1.25 0.55
CA ASP A 143 -14.37 1.73 0.47
C ASP A 143 -14.37 3.21 0.10
N ILE A 144 -14.71 3.51 -1.14
CA ILE A 144 -14.69 4.86 -1.70
C ILE A 144 -16.12 5.25 -2.06
N ASN A 145 -16.63 6.23 -1.36
CA ASN A 145 -17.90 6.87 -1.72
C ASN A 145 -17.63 8.19 -2.46
N ASN A 146 -17.75 8.15 -3.77
CA ASN A 146 -17.50 9.31 -4.63
C ASN A 146 -18.83 9.91 -5.10
N PRO A 147 -19.24 11.06 -4.52
CA PRO A 147 -20.51 11.70 -4.86
C PRO A 147 -20.52 12.40 -6.21
N ILE A 148 -19.35 12.60 -6.81
CA ILE A 148 -19.14 13.19 -8.13
C ILE A 148 -18.25 12.28 -8.96
N ASN A 149 -18.45 12.25 -10.27
CA ASN A 149 -17.57 11.52 -11.18
C ASN A 149 -16.21 12.21 -11.22
N ASN A 150 -15.21 11.63 -10.59
CA ASN A 150 -13.85 12.18 -10.62
C ASN A 150 -12.79 11.15 -10.27
N VAL A 151 -11.56 11.63 -10.30
CA VAL A 151 -10.36 10.94 -9.88
C VAL A 151 -10.24 11.02 -8.36
N GLN A 152 -10.10 9.88 -7.70
CA GLN A 152 -9.80 9.77 -6.28
C GLN A 152 -8.37 9.25 -6.11
N ASN A 153 -7.45 10.12 -5.73
CA ASN A 153 -6.12 9.72 -5.29
C ASN A 153 -6.23 9.17 -3.87
N LEU A 154 -5.54 8.08 -3.61
CA LEU A 154 -5.45 7.48 -2.28
C LEU A 154 -4.17 7.96 -1.60
N ASP A 155 -4.32 8.59 -0.44
CA ASP A 155 -3.21 9.02 0.40
C ASP A 155 -3.62 8.83 1.88
N PRO A 156 -3.06 7.85 2.58
CA PRO A 156 -2.10 6.84 2.09
C PRO A 156 -2.69 5.88 1.06
N HIS A 157 -1.83 5.26 0.25
CA HIS A 157 -2.21 4.23 -0.70
C HIS A 157 -2.81 3.01 0.01
N ALA A 158 -3.74 2.31 -0.65
CA ALA A 158 -4.32 1.11 -0.08
C ALA A 158 -3.55 -0.14 -0.53
N LEU A 159 -3.06 -0.92 0.43
CA LEU A 159 -2.51 -2.25 0.16
C LEU A 159 -3.65 -3.26 0.06
N GLY A 160 -3.61 -4.08 -0.98
CA GLY A 160 -4.58 -5.13 -1.22
C GLY A 160 -3.94 -6.44 -1.65
N SER A 161 -4.62 -7.53 -1.37
CA SER A 161 -4.25 -8.86 -1.83
C SER A 161 -5.47 -9.73 -2.04
N ASN A 162 -5.37 -10.68 -2.98
CA ASN A 162 -6.30 -11.79 -3.06
C ASN A 162 -5.97 -12.79 -1.95
N MET A 163 -6.97 -13.23 -1.19
CA MET A 163 -6.83 -14.19 -0.09
C MET A 163 -7.59 -15.49 -0.35
N ASP A 164 -7.95 -15.77 -1.60
CA ASP A 164 -8.49 -17.07 -2.00
C ASP A 164 -7.45 -18.18 -1.85
N THR A 165 -7.91 -19.42 -1.80
CA THR A 165 -7.04 -20.59 -1.70
C THR A 165 -7.35 -21.56 -2.85
N PRO A 166 -6.47 -21.68 -3.86
CA PRO A 166 -5.21 -20.95 -4.05
C PRO A 166 -5.42 -19.45 -4.39
N PRO A 167 -4.44 -18.58 -4.11
CA PRO A 167 -4.50 -17.18 -4.50
C PRO A 167 -4.62 -17.00 -6.01
N THR A 168 -5.37 -15.99 -6.41
CA THR A 168 -5.57 -15.61 -7.82
C THR A 168 -5.31 -14.13 -8.03
N GLU A 169 -5.27 -13.67 -9.27
CA GLU A 169 -5.22 -12.23 -9.57
C GLU A 169 -6.60 -11.54 -9.48
N ASN A 170 -7.63 -12.26 -9.09
CA ASN A 170 -9.00 -11.73 -9.03
C ASN A 170 -9.22 -10.95 -7.74
N ILE A 171 -9.69 -9.74 -7.87
CA ILE A 171 -10.18 -8.90 -6.77
C ILE A 171 -11.68 -8.73 -6.93
N TYR A 172 -12.40 -8.86 -5.85
CA TYR A 172 -13.86 -8.78 -5.84
C TYR A 172 -14.30 -7.33 -5.61
N TYR A 173 -15.33 -6.88 -6.34
CA TYR A 173 -15.84 -5.53 -6.18
C TYR A 173 -17.34 -5.48 -5.96
N SER A 174 -17.79 -4.46 -5.28
CA SER A 174 -19.17 -3.98 -5.35
C SER A 174 -19.18 -2.51 -5.75
N ILE A 175 -20.06 -2.16 -6.68
CA ILE A 175 -20.27 -0.78 -7.10
C ILE A 175 -21.74 -0.40 -6.91
N THR A 176 -21.99 0.65 -6.16
CA THR A 176 -23.33 1.23 -5.95
C THR A 176 -23.44 2.48 -6.81
N ASN A 177 -24.50 2.60 -7.58
CA ASN A 177 -24.79 3.83 -8.33
C ASN A 177 -25.49 4.83 -7.41
N ASN A 178 -24.86 5.99 -7.17
CA ASN A 178 -25.44 7.07 -6.37
C ASN A 178 -26.18 8.13 -7.22
N GLY A 179 -26.29 7.91 -8.53
CA GLY A 179 -26.89 8.82 -9.49
C GLY A 179 -28.10 8.25 -10.23
N SER A 180 -28.33 8.74 -11.44
CA SER A 180 -29.33 8.22 -12.36
C SER A 180 -28.89 6.88 -12.96
N THR A 181 -29.83 6.15 -13.57
CA THR A 181 -29.53 4.86 -14.24
C THR A 181 -28.48 5.06 -15.34
N ILE A 182 -27.31 4.45 -15.15
CA ILE A 182 -26.16 4.55 -16.07
C ILE A 182 -25.19 3.38 -15.90
N ALA A 183 -24.45 3.06 -16.97
CA ALA A 183 -23.26 2.22 -16.87
C ALA A 183 -22.12 3.01 -16.23
N ILE A 184 -21.41 2.38 -15.28
CA ILE A 184 -20.28 3.01 -14.58
C ILE A 184 -18.99 2.32 -15.03
N THR A 185 -18.05 3.12 -15.53
CA THR A 185 -16.69 2.68 -15.77
C THR A 185 -15.84 2.98 -14.54
N VAL A 186 -15.15 1.97 -14.05
CA VAL A 186 -14.19 2.07 -12.94
C VAL A 186 -12.81 1.81 -13.50
N THR A 187 -11.87 2.73 -13.30
CA THR A 187 -10.45 2.53 -13.61
C THR A 187 -9.66 2.52 -12.31
N LEU A 188 -8.80 1.50 -12.16
CA LEU A 188 -7.91 1.31 -11.01
C LEU A 188 -6.47 1.47 -11.46
N ILE A 189 -5.70 2.32 -10.79
CA ILE A 189 -4.27 2.51 -11.03
C ILE A 189 -3.52 2.00 -9.81
N PHE A 190 -2.59 1.10 -10.02
CA PHE A 190 -1.91 0.38 -8.95
C PHE A 190 -0.45 0.04 -9.29
N LEU A 191 0.29 -0.39 -8.27
CA LEU A 191 1.61 -1.00 -8.37
C LEU A 191 1.48 -2.49 -8.01
N ARG A 192 1.94 -3.38 -8.88
CA ARG A 192 2.08 -4.80 -8.57
C ARG A 192 3.20 -4.98 -7.54
N LYS A 193 2.96 -5.76 -6.49
CA LYS A 193 3.93 -6.00 -5.40
C LYS A 193 4.62 -7.36 -5.48
N GLU A 194 4.15 -8.23 -6.33
CA GLU A 194 4.74 -9.53 -6.62
C GLU A 194 5.46 -9.51 -7.96
N SER A 195 6.52 -10.27 -8.05
CA SER A 195 7.31 -10.52 -9.27
C SER A 195 7.05 -11.94 -9.76
#